data_dce8d33eafd54dba48b2aafddc77f5a9
#
_entry.id   dce8d33eafd54dba48b2aafddc77f5a9
#
_cell.length_a   1.000
_cell.length_b   1.000
_cell.length_c   1.000
_cell.angle_alpha   90.00
_cell.angle_beta   90.00
_cell.angle_gamma   90.00
#
_symmetry.space_group_name_H-M   'P 1'
#
loop_
_entity.id
_entity.type
_entity.pdbx_description
1 polymer ?
#
loop_
_entity_poly.entity_id
_entity_poly.type
_entity_poly.pdbx_seq_one_letter_code
_entity_poly.pdbx_strand_id
1 'polypeptide(L)'
;MISLICASFIIASANSYKLTIIYDNYQAKPSFTYGWGFSLLIETPQKTILFDTGESATRLAKNLSLLDKKPTDIDAVVISHIHHDHTGGLAWLVSAHPGIEVYIPASFPESFKQSLKNASAKPIEVKDFQKIFPEIFSTGEFPGAIPEQALVLKSKQGLIIITGCAHPGIVRMLKEVKKHFPKDKIYLVIGGFHLFGRSEKELEDIIQEFKELGVEKVCPCHCSGEKARRLFEKAYGKDYLAGGAGFSFTIK
;
A
#
# COMPACT_ATOMS: atom_id res chain seq x y z
N MET A 1 34.35 -37.29 -22.87
CA MET A 1 33.39 -36.26 -23.24
C MET A 1 32.66 -35.81 -21.95
N ILE A 2 33.06 -34.67 -21.39
CA ILE A 2 32.44 -34.09 -20.19
C ILE A 2 31.39 -33.10 -20.69
N SER A 3 30.14 -33.43 -20.48
CA SER A 3 28.98 -32.55 -20.80
C SER A 3 28.90 -31.43 -19.80
N LEU A 4 29.22 -30.20 -20.19
CA LEU A 4 28.94 -29.00 -19.41
C LEU A 4 27.44 -28.73 -19.44
N ILE A 5 26.75 -29.00 -18.34
CA ILE A 5 25.38 -28.54 -18.12
C ILE A 5 25.46 -27.04 -17.82
N CYS A 6 25.13 -26.24 -18.80
CA CYS A 6 24.99 -24.79 -18.65
C CYS A 6 23.68 -24.51 -17.88
N ALA A 7 23.78 -24.37 -16.58
CA ALA A 7 22.66 -23.91 -15.76
C ALA A 7 22.40 -22.42 -16.07
N SER A 8 21.41 -22.16 -16.91
CA SER A 8 20.92 -20.80 -17.13
C SER A 8 20.29 -20.27 -15.84
N PHE A 9 21.08 -19.56 -15.04
CA PHE A 9 20.52 -18.74 -13.96
C PHE A 9 19.63 -17.66 -14.60
N ILE A 10 18.32 -17.86 -14.55
CA ILE A 10 17.38 -16.77 -14.78
C ILE A 10 17.63 -15.78 -13.65
N ILE A 11 18.37 -14.71 -13.93
CA ILE A 11 18.48 -13.55 -13.03
C ILE A 11 17.08 -12.93 -13.04
N ALA A 12 16.26 -13.32 -12.08
CA ALA A 12 15.00 -12.64 -11.81
C ALA A 12 15.34 -11.15 -11.64
N SER A 13 14.70 -10.31 -12.44
CA SER A 13 14.90 -8.85 -12.41
C SER A 13 14.70 -8.38 -10.96
N ALA A 14 15.76 -7.86 -10.34
CA ALA A 14 15.85 -7.58 -8.90
C ALA A 14 14.79 -6.60 -8.37
N ASN A 15 13.92 -6.01 -9.21
CA ASN A 15 12.98 -4.94 -8.85
C ASN A 15 11.64 -5.07 -9.60
N SER A 16 11.06 -6.26 -9.71
CA SER A 16 9.70 -6.39 -10.18
C SER A 16 8.74 -6.43 -8.99
N TYR A 17 7.64 -5.69 -9.08
CA TYR A 17 6.58 -5.66 -8.09
C TYR A 17 5.26 -6.09 -8.73
N LYS A 18 4.51 -6.96 -8.06
CA LYS A 18 3.12 -7.18 -8.36
C LYS A 18 2.28 -6.64 -7.21
N LEU A 19 1.46 -5.65 -7.50
CA LEU A 19 0.54 -5.03 -6.58
C LEU A 19 -0.85 -5.59 -6.82
N THR A 20 -1.51 -6.10 -5.77
CA THR A 20 -2.90 -6.59 -5.87
C THR A 20 -3.73 -5.98 -4.75
N ILE A 21 -4.76 -5.21 -5.10
CA ILE A 21 -5.71 -4.67 -4.12
C ILE A 21 -6.56 -5.82 -3.60
N ILE A 22 -6.37 -6.16 -2.32
CA ILE A 22 -7.10 -7.24 -1.66
C ILE A 22 -8.42 -6.75 -1.08
N TYR A 23 -8.47 -5.51 -0.60
CA TYR A 23 -9.62 -4.91 0.03
C TYR A 23 -9.79 -3.47 -0.42
N ASP A 24 -10.99 -3.10 -0.83
CA ASP A 24 -11.35 -1.73 -1.25
C ASP A 24 -12.87 -1.55 -1.15
N ASN A 25 -13.33 -0.30 -1.15
CA ASN A 25 -14.75 0.06 -1.27
C ASN A 25 -15.31 -0.24 -2.67
N TYR A 26 -14.43 -0.40 -3.64
CA TYR A 26 -14.77 -0.66 -5.04
C TYR A 26 -14.38 -2.08 -5.42
N GLN A 27 -15.08 -2.64 -6.40
CA GLN A 27 -14.83 -3.98 -6.92
C GLN A 27 -14.27 -3.91 -8.35
N ALA A 28 -13.07 -4.44 -8.56
CA ALA A 28 -12.48 -4.55 -9.89
C ALA A 28 -12.70 -5.92 -10.52
N LYS A 29 -12.81 -6.99 -9.70
CA LYS A 29 -13.12 -8.35 -10.17
C LYS A 29 -14.35 -8.91 -9.45
N PRO A 30 -15.36 -9.45 -10.19
CA PRO A 30 -16.60 -9.97 -9.59
C PRO A 30 -16.42 -11.08 -8.55
N SER A 31 -15.31 -11.85 -8.61
CA SER A 31 -15.01 -12.89 -7.63
C SER A 31 -14.57 -12.36 -6.26
N PHE A 32 -14.02 -11.13 -6.22
CA PHE A 32 -13.55 -10.52 -4.98
C PHE A 32 -14.71 -9.88 -4.21
N THR A 33 -14.70 -10.03 -2.90
CA THR A 33 -15.60 -9.28 -2.01
C THR A 33 -14.99 -7.91 -1.73
N TYR A 34 -15.85 -6.91 -1.59
CA TYR A 34 -15.45 -5.53 -1.33
C TYR A 34 -16.22 -4.97 -0.11
N GLY A 35 -15.77 -3.87 0.44
CA GLY A 35 -16.36 -3.21 1.60
C GLY A 35 -15.53 -2.00 2.00
N TRP A 36 -15.95 -1.30 3.06
CA TRP A 36 -15.24 -0.14 3.55
C TRP A 36 -13.86 -0.54 4.08
N GLY A 37 -12.79 0.11 3.61
CA GLY A 37 -11.41 -0.16 4.02
C GLY A 37 -10.45 -0.36 2.85
N PHE A 38 -9.17 -0.56 3.19
CA PHE A 38 -8.12 -0.79 2.20
C PHE A 38 -7.17 -1.90 2.63
N SER A 39 -6.70 -2.68 1.66
CA SER A 39 -5.55 -3.58 1.80
C SER A 39 -4.92 -3.87 0.45
N LEU A 40 -3.59 -3.82 0.40
CA LEU A 40 -2.79 -4.07 -0.80
C LEU A 40 -1.75 -5.15 -0.53
N LEU A 41 -1.74 -6.20 -1.35
CA LEU A 41 -0.69 -7.21 -1.37
C LEU A 41 0.43 -6.77 -2.32
N ILE A 42 1.66 -6.76 -1.81
CA ILE A 42 2.87 -6.39 -2.53
C ILE A 42 3.74 -7.63 -2.64
N GLU A 43 3.88 -8.17 -3.84
CA GLU A 43 4.72 -9.31 -4.12
C GLU A 43 6.00 -8.84 -4.83
N THR A 44 7.15 -9.17 -4.24
CA THR A 44 8.49 -8.96 -4.81
C THR A 44 9.14 -10.32 -5.05
N PRO A 45 10.29 -10.41 -5.72
CA PRO A 45 11.03 -11.68 -5.84
C PRO A 45 11.47 -12.29 -4.50
N GLN A 46 11.57 -11.47 -3.43
CA GLN A 46 12.09 -11.90 -2.13
C GLN A 46 11.06 -11.84 -1.00
N LYS A 47 10.02 -11.03 -1.13
CA LYS A 47 9.09 -10.73 -0.04
C LYS A 47 7.66 -10.56 -0.52
N THR A 48 6.74 -11.02 0.29
CA THR A 48 5.31 -10.75 0.18
C THR A 48 4.89 -9.90 1.38
N ILE A 49 4.43 -8.70 1.13
CA ILE A 49 4.07 -7.73 2.18
C ILE A 49 2.58 -7.40 2.03
N LEU A 50 1.87 -7.38 3.14
CA LEU A 50 0.51 -6.88 3.19
C LEU A 50 0.50 -5.46 3.79
N PHE A 51 0.05 -4.49 3.01
CA PHE A 51 -0.17 -3.13 3.46
C PHE A 51 -1.63 -2.96 3.83
N ASP A 52 -1.92 -2.66 5.10
CA ASP A 52 -3.24 -2.65 5.73
C ASP A 52 -4.02 -3.97 5.62
N THR A 53 -5.13 -4.10 6.35
CA THR A 53 -5.88 -5.35 6.47
C THR A 53 -7.39 -5.21 6.25
N GLY A 54 -7.85 -4.02 5.83
CA GLY A 54 -9.28 -3.75 5.66
C GLY A 54 -10.07 -3.79 6.97
N GLU A 55 -11.38 -3.65 6.87
CA GLU A 55 -12.32 -3.65 8.00
C GLU A 55 -12.67 -5.07 8.50
N SER A 56 -12.64 -6.08 7.60
CA SER A 56 -13.19 -7.40 7.85
C SER A 56 -12.21 -8.53 7.59
N ALA A 57 -11.86 -9.26 8.64
CA ALA A 57 -11.04 -10.48 8.57
C ALA A 57 -11.62 -11.52 7.59
N THR A 58 -12.94 -11.72 7.59
CA THR A 58 -13.60 -12.69 6.70
C THR A 58 -13.44 -12.33 5.23
N ARG A 59 -13.60 -11.03 4.87
CA ARG A 59 -13.40 -10.56 3.49
C ARG A 59 -11.93 -10.63 3.10
N LEU A 60 -11.02 -10.21 3.98
CA LEU A 60 -9.58 -10.32 3.76
C LEU A 60 -9.17 -11.75 3.48
N ALA A 61 -9.55 -12.70 4.36
CA ALA A 61 -9.27 -14.12 4.24
C ALA A 61 -9.79 -14.70 2.91
N LYS A 62 -11.06 -14.40 2.58
CA LYS A 62 -11.68 -14.86 1.33
C LYS A 62 -10.91 -14.34 0.11
N ASN A 63 -10.57 -13.05 0.07
CA ASN A 63 -9.88 -12.46 -1.06
C ASN A 63 -8.43 -12.95 -1.20
N LEU A 64 -7.72 -13.19 -0.10
CA LEU A 64 -6.39 -13.83 -0.13
C LEU A 64 -6.49 -15.25 -0.68
N SER A 65 -7.50 -16.04 -0.28
CA SER A 65 -7.68 -17.40 -0.77
C SER A 65 -7.94 -17.49 -2.29
N LEU A 66 -8.54 -16.45 -2.90
CA LEU A 66 -8.71 -16.35 -4.36
C LEU A 66 -7.38 -16.19 -5.12
N LEU A 67 -6.32 -15.86 -4.41
CA LEU A 67 -4.95 -15.75 -4.93
C LEU A 67 -4.07 -16.94 -4.48
N ASP A 68 -4.67 -17.99 -3.91
CA ASP A 68 -3.98 -19.13 -3.30
C ASP A 68 -2.98 -18.67 -2.20
N LYS A 69 -3.26 -17.55 -1.51
CA LYS A 69 -2.43 -17.01 -0.43
C LYS A 69 -2.99 -17.37 0.93
N LYS A 70 -2.10 -17.86 1.79
CA LYS A 70 -2.35 -18.11 3.23
C LYS A 70 -1.70 -16.99 4.05
N PRO A 71 -2.12 -16.75 5.29
CA PRO A 71 -1.44 -15.83 6.20
C PRO A 71 0.07 -16.07 6.30
N THR A 72 0.50 -17.34 6.31
CA THR A 72 1.90 -17.75 6.39
C THR A 72 2.74 -17.46 5.16
N ASP A 73 2.14 -17.06 4.04
CA ASP A 73 2.83 -16.63 2.82
C ASP A 73 3.17 -15.13 2.86
N ILE A 74 2.72 -14.42 3.91
CA ILE A 74 2.96 -12.99 4.10
C ILE A 74 4.16 -12.82 5.03
N ASP A 75 5.24 -12.25 4.54
CA ASP A 75 6.48 -12.05 5.31
C ASP A 75 6.35 -10.93 6.36
N ALA A 76 5.56 -9.90 6.08
CA ALA A 76 5.33 -8.78 6.98
C ALA A 76 4.02 -8.06 6.69
N VAL A 77 3.50 -7.39 7.72
CA VAL A 77 2.37 -6.45 7.59
C VAL A 77 2.87 -5.04 7.86
N VAL A 78 2.39 -4.08 7.07
CA VAL A 78 2.60 -2.66 7.35
C VAL A 78 1.23 -2.01 7.53
N ILE A 79 1.00 -1.41 8.67
CA ILE A 79 -0.24 -0.69 8.98
C ILE A 79 -0.01 0.80 8.79
N SER A 80 -0.79 1.42 7.92
CA SER A 80 -0.68 2.84 7.62
C SER A 80 -1.06 3.72 8.81
N HIS A 81 -2.21 3.45 9.44
CA HIS A 81 -2.74 4.19 10.58
C HIS A 81 -3.75 3.35 11.38
N ILE A 82 -4.25 3.88 12.48
CA ILE A 82 -4.95 3.10 13.51
C ILE A 82 -6.43 2.80 13.20
N HIS A 83 -7.05 3.40 12.21
CA HIS A 83 -8.47 3.20 11.96
C HIS A 83 -8.82 1.74 11.68
N HIS A 84 -10.04 1.34 12.11
CA HIS A 84 -10.49 -0.05 12.03
C HIS A 84 -10.59 -0.58 10.59
N ASP A 85 -10.92 0.26 9.65
CA ASP A 85 -11.01 -0.06 8.23
C ASP A 85 -9.64 -0.31 7.57
N HIS A 86 -8.55 -0.19 8.35
CA HIS A 86 -7.18 -0.57 7.99
C HIS A 86 -6.60 -1.67 8.88
N THR A 87 -7.16 -1.85 10.09
CA THR A 87 -6.65 -2.79 11.10
C THR A 87 -7.59 -3.96 11.39
N GLY A 88 -8.82 -3.98 10.85
CA GLY A 88 -9.87 -4.92 11.22
C GLY A 88 -9.56 -6.40 10.90
N GLY A 89 -8.76 -6.66 9.88
CA GLY A 89 -8.29 -8.01 9.54
C GLY A 89 -7.04 -8.47 10.31
N LEU A 90 -6.35 -7.55 11.01
CA LEU A 90 -5.03 -7.81 11.57
C LEU A 90 -5.02 -8.91 12.64
N ALA A 91 -5.99 -8.89 13.56
CA ALA A 91 -6.07 -9.89 14.64
C ALA A 91 -6.17 -11.33 14.09
N TRP A 92 -6.97 -11.55 13.05
CA TRP A 92 -7.06 -12.83 12.37
C TRP A 92 -5.72 -13.23 11.75
N LEU A 93 -5.06 -12.32 11.06
CA LEU A 93 -3.81 -12.60 10.35
C LEU A 93 -2.69 -12.95 11.32
N VAL A 94 -2.50 -12.17 12.38
CA VAL A 94 -1.43 -12.45 13.37
C VAL A 94 -1.67 -13.74 14.16
N SER A 95 -2.94 -14.08 14.45
CA SER A 95 -3.30 -15.34 15.07
C SER A 95 -2.99 -16.56 14.19
N ALA A 96 -3.14 -16.39 12.86
CA ALA A 96 -2.85 -17.43 11.89
C ALA A 96 -1.36 -17.51 11.48
N HIS A 97 -0.57 -16.48 11.80
CA HIS A 97 0.87 -16.41 11.53
C HIS A 97 1.64 -15.85 12.74
N PRO A 98 1.83 -16.64 13.82
CA PRO A 98 2.63 -16.24 14.97
C PRO A 98 4.07 -15.88 14.56
N GLY A 99 4.62 -14.81 15.15
CA GLY A 99 5.97 -14.34 14.87
C GLY A 99 6.10 -13.36 13.71
N ILE A 100 4.99 -13.07 13.00
CA ILE A 100 5.01 -12.10 11.89
C ILE A 100 5.40 -10.70 12.37
N GLU A 101 6.19 -10.01 11.57
CA GLU A 101 6.55 -8.60 11.79
C GLU A 101 5.39 -7.68 11.36
N VAL A 102 5.02 -6.75 12.25
CA VAL A 102 3.97 -5.76 12.00
C VAL A 102 4.55 -4.36 12.20
N TYR A 103 4.78 -3.66 11.11
CA TYR A 103 5.30 -2.28 11.10
C TYR A 103 4.15 -1.31 11.35
N ILE A 104 4.23 -0.55 12.43
CA ILE A 104 3.18 0.38 12.87
C ILE A 104 3.76 1.77 13.16
N PRO A 105 2.99 2.87 12.99
CA PRO A 105 3.38 4.18 13.49
C PRO A 105 3.75 4.14 14.98
N ALA A 106 4.84 4.84 15.35
CA ALA A 106 5.36 4.81 16.72
C ALA A 106 4.36 5.35 17.75
N SER A 107 3.46 6.27 17.33
CA SER A 107 2.41 6.86 18.16
C SER A 107 1.23 5.93 18.46
N PHE A 108 1.19 4.72 17.91
CA PHE A 108 0.11 3.78 18.23
C PHE A 108 0.03 3.54 19.76
N PRO A 109 -1.18 3.42 20.33
CA PRO A 109 -1.35 3.20 21.76
C PRO A 109 -0.60 1.95 22.24
N GLU A 110 -0.01 2.02 23.44
CA GLU A 110 0.70 0.87 24.02
C GLU A 110 -0.22 -0.37 24.16
N SER A 111 -1.50 -0.16 24.43
CA SER A 111 -2.49 -1.25 24.43
C SER A 111 -2.58 -2.00 23.10
N PHE A 112 -2.49 -1.28 21.96
CA PHE A 112 -2.48 -1.89 20.64
C PHE A 112 -1.18 -2.71 20.43
N LYS A 113 -0.03 -2.14 20.77
CA LYS A 113 1.27 -2.82 20.69
C LYS A 113 1.29 -4.08 21.55
N GLN A 114 0.74 -3.99 22.77
CA GLN A 114 0.66 -5.14 23.67
C GLN A 114 -0.29 -6.21 23.14
N SER A 115 -1.40 -5.84 22.50
CA SER A 115 -2.31 -6.82 21.88
C SER A 115 -1.62 -7.63 20.77
N LEU A 116 -0.76 -6.99 19.97
CA LEU A 116 0.07 -7.69 18.98
C LEU A 116 1.05 -8.65 19.61
N LYS A 117 1.76 -8.23 20.67
CA LYS A 117 2.69 -9.09 21.42
C LYS A 117 1.98 -10.29 22.04
N ASN A 118 0.80 -10.08 22.61
CA ASN A 118 -0.04 -11.15 23.19
C ASN A 118 -0.52 -12.16 22.13
N ALA A 119 -0.72 -11.70 20.88
CA ALA A 119 -1.01 -12.57 19.75
C ALA A 119 0.26 -13.18 19.10
N SER A 120 1.42 -13.07 19.77
CA SER A 120 2.73 -13.55 19.30
C SER A 120 3.23 -12.89 18.01
N ALA A 121 2.73 -11.72 17.63
CA ALA A 121 3.31 -10.89 16.57
C ALA A 121 4.47 -10.06 17.11
N LYS A 122 5.30 -9.54 16.19
CA LYS A 122 6.44 -8.67 16.49
C LYS A 122 6.11 -7.24 16.02
N PRO A 123 5.55 -6.36 16.86
CA PRO A 123 5.35 -4.96 16.48
C PRO A 123 6.70 -4.26 16.32
N ILE A 124 6.87 -3.58 15.19
CA ILE A 124 8.03 -2.75 14.87
C ILE A 124 7.54 -1.32 14.72
N GLU A 125 7.98 -0.47 15.61
CA GLU A 125 7.59 0.94 15.62
C GLU A 125 8.38 1.72 14.56
N VAL A 126 7.66 2.46 13.73
CA VAL A 126 8.22 3.30 12.68
C VAL A 126 7.93 4.76 13.02
N LYS A 127 8.98 5.53 13.28
CA LYS A 127 8.88 6.96 13.60
C LYS A 127 9.36 7.83 12.46
N ASP A 128 10.56 7.56 11.98
CA ASP A 128 11.22 8.35 10.97
C ASP A 128 11.27 7.62 9.63
N PHE A 129 11.57 8.36 8.56
CA PHE A 129 11.80 7.76 7.25
C PHE A 129 12.92 6.72 7.34
N GLN A 130 12.61 5.48 6.94
CA GLN A 130 13.57 4.38 6.99
C GLN A 130 13.32 3.31 5.94
N LYS A 131 14.40 2.63 5.57
CA LYS A 131 14.34 1.41 4.75
C LYS A 131 13.88 0.25 5.63
N ILE A 132 12.82 -0.45 5.19
CA ILE A 132 12.30 -1.63 5.90
C ILE A 132 12.65 -2.93 5.19
N PHE A 133 12.73 -2.93 3.85
CA PHE A 133 13.22 -4.05 3.04
C PHE A 133 14.07 -3.52 1.88
N PRO A 134 14.79 -4.37 1.13
CA PRO A 134 15.49 -3.95 -0.09
C PRO A 134 14.54 -3.19 -1.02
N GLU A 135 14.90 -1.94 -1.37
CA GLU A 135 14.12 -1.03 -2.22
C GLU A 135 12.70 -0.69 -1.72
N ILE A 136 12.38 -0.98 -0.45
CA ILE A 136 11.10 -0.65 0.20
C ILE A 136 11.36 0.17 1.45
N PHE A 137 10.69 1.32 1.53
CA PHE A 137 10.87 2.30 2.59
C PHE A 137 9.52 2.66 3.22
N SER A 138 9.51 2.89 4.53
CA SER A 138 8.44 3.64 5.17
C SER A 138 8.78 5.12 5.16
N THR A 139 7.77 5.95 4.95
CA THR A 139 7.91 7.41 5.09
C THR A 139 8.20 7.85 6.52
N GLY A 140 8.11 6.92 7.49
CA GLY A 140 7.95 7.33 8.88
C GLY A 140 6.54 7.86 9.15
N GLU A 141 6.31 8.20 10.38
CA GLU A 141 5.04 8.71 10.87
C GLU A 141 4.88 10.20 10.53
N PHE A 142 3.89 10.53 9.72
CA PHE A 142 3.44 11.91 9.55
C PHE A 142 2.60 12.32 10.76
N PRO A 143 2.97 13.40 11.45
CA PRO A 143 2.18 13.89 12.58
C PRO A 143 0.88 14.56 12.10
N GLY A 144 -0.20 14.37 12.87
CA GLY A 144 -1.52 14.93 12.63
C GLY A 144 -2.53 14.44 13.66
N ALA A 145 -3.80 14.77 13.45
CA ALA A 145 -4.89 14.24 14.29
C ALA A 145 -4.94 12.69 14.21
N ILE A 146 -4.66 12.16 13.04
CA ILE A 146 -4.45 10.73 12.80
C ILE A 146 -3.04 10.58 12.22
N PRO A 147 -2.06 10.16 13.03
CA PRO A 147 -0.71 9.85 12.54
C PRO A 147 -0.74 8.70 11.53
N GLU A 148 -0.03 8.86 10.42
CA GLU A 148 -0.06 7.90 9.33
C GLU A 148 1.29 7.75 8.66
N GLN A 149 1.65 6.53 8.23
CA GLN A 149 2.79 6.24 7.37
C GLN A 149 2.34 5.77 5.99
N ALA A 150 3.19 5.99 4.98
CA ALA A 150 3.04 5.43 3.65
C ALA A 150 4.23 4.52 3.32
N LEU A 151 4.07 3.64 2.32
CA LEU A 151 5.19 2.92 1.75
C LEU A 151 5.69 3.58 0.46
N VAL A 152 6.99 3.50 0.25
CA VAL A 152 7.66 3.90 -0.98
C VAL A 152 8.45 2.71 -1.50
N LEU A 153 8.10 2.24 -2.71
CA LEU A 153 8.85 1.20 -3.39
C LEU A 153 9.66 1.85 -4.51
N LYS A 154 10.95 1.53 -4.56
CA LYS A 154 11.84 2.01 -5.63
C LYS A 154 11.91 0.99 -6.75
N SER A 155 11.44 1.35 -7.94
CA SER A 155 11.45 0.52 -9.15
C SER A 155 12.32 1.13 -10.25
N LYS A 156 12.55 0.39 -11.32
CA LYS A 156 13.21 0.92 -12.53
C LYS A 156 12.40 2.01 -13.22
N GLN A 157 11.07 2.00 -13.07
CA GLN A 157 10.17 3.00 -13.62
C GLN A 157 10.11 4.28 -12.78
N GLY A 158 10.55 4.23 -11.52
CA GLY A 158 10.46 5.32 -10.55
C GLY A 158 9.84 4.87 -9.23
N LEU A 159 9.45 5.82 -8.42
CA LEU A 159 8.86 5.58 -7.11
C LEU A 159 7.39 5.17 -7.22
N ILE A 160 7.00 4.18 -6.43
CA ILE A 160 5.62 3.79 -6.21
C ILE A 160 5.28 4.18 -4.78
N ILE A 161 4.30 5.04 -4.59
CA ILE A 161 3.89 5.52 -3.28
C ILE A 161 2.53 4.93 -2.95
N ILE A 162 2.44 4.25 -1.80
CA ILE A 162 1.25 3.54 -1.33
C ILE A 162 0.77 4.20 -0.05
N THR A 163 -0.48 4.66 -0.04
CA THR A 163 -1.11 5.32 1.11
C THR A 163 -2.31 4.53 1.62
N GLY A 164 -2.59 4.62 2.93
CA GLY A 164 -3.84 4.10 3.51
C GLY A 164 -5.01 5.02 3.23
N CYS A 165 -5.05 6.14 3.95
CA CYS A 165 -6.02 7.22 3.76
C CYS A 165 -5.40 8.55 3.35
N ALA A 166 -4.12 8.79 3.65
CA ALA A 166 -3.45 10.06 3.49
C ALA A 166 -4.08 11.21 4.33
N HIS A 167 -4.41 10.94 5.61
CA HIS A 167 -4.94 11.95 6.55
C HIS A 167 -4.04 13.20 6.68
N PRO A 168 -2.69 13.09 6.65
CA PRO A 168 -1.81 14.25 6.67
C PRO A 168 -1.92 15.14 5.44
N GLY A 169 -2.64 14.71 4.41
CA GLY A 169 -2.76 15.33 3.09
C GLY A 169 -1.84 14.67 2.07
N ILE A 170 -2.45 14.12 1.01
CA ILE A 170 -1.74 13.32 0.00
C ILE A 170 -0.60 14.12 -0.65
N VAL A 171 -0.82 15.37 -1.03
CA VAL A 171 0.23 16.22 -1.64
C VAL A 171 1.39 16.48 -0.68
N ARG A 172 1.10 16.72 0.62
CA ARG A 172 2.12 16.86 1.65
C ARG A 172 3.00 15.61 1.75
N MET A 173 2.38 14.43 1.73
CA MET A 173 3.11 13.15 1.78
C MET A 173 4.00 12.97 0.55
N LEU A 174 3.51 13.29 -0.65
CA LEU A 174 4.30 13.22 -1.89
C LEU A 174 5.49 14.19 -1.86
N LYS A 175 5.28 15.43 -1.40
CA LYS A 175 6.35 16.44 -1.25
C LYS A 175 7.43 15.96 -0.28
N GLU A 176 7.06 15.30 0.81
CA GLU A 176 8.03 14.74 1.76
C GLU A 176 8.85 13.60 1.13
N VAL A 177 8.20 12.67 0.44
CA VAL A 177 8.89 11.59 -0.29
C VAL A 177 9.90 12.18 -1.28
N LYS A 178 9.55 13.26 -1.99
CA LYS A 178 10.46 13.92 -2.92
C LYS A 178 11.69 14.55 -2.26
N LYS A 179 11.64 14.92 -0.98
CA LYS A 179 12.85 15.38 -0.25
C LYS A 179 13.86 14.25 -0.07
N HIS A 180 13.39 13.02 0.20
CA HIS A 180 14.25 11.85 0.33
C HIS A 180 14.74 11.31 -1.02
N PHE A 181 13.97 11.52 -2.08
CA PHE A 181 14.27 11.05 -3.44
C PHE A 181 14.17 12.18 -4.47
N PRO A 182 15.00 13.23 -4.39
CA PRO A 182 14.86 14.44 -5.21
C PRO A 182 15.03 14.18 -6.71
N LYS A 183 15.79 13.15 -7.10
CA LYS A 183 16.09 12.80 -8.49
C LYS A 183 15.16 11.74 -9.07
N ASP A 184 14.47 10.97 -8.23
CA ASP A 184 13.59 9.91 -8.68
C ASP A 184 12.22 10.49 -9.07
N LYS A 185 11.66 10.08 -10.20
CA LYS A 185 10.29 10.43 -10.61
C LYS A 185 9.27 9.60 -9.81
N ILE A 186 8.06 10.11 -9.66
CA ILE A 186 6.96 9.36 -9.06
C ILE A 186 6.23 8.64 -10.19
N TYR A 187 6.40 7.34 -10.28
CA TYR A 187 5.77 6.52 -11.31
C TYR A 187 4.31 6.22 -11.02
N LEU A 188 3.97 5.90 -9.76
CA LEU A 188 2.61 5.53 -9.36
C LEU A 188 2.30 6.03 -7.94
N VAL A 189 1.12 6.60 -7.76
CA VAL A 189 0.51 6.82 -6.44
C VAL A 189 -0.76 5.99 -6.36
N ILE A 190 -0.86 5.10 -5.36
CA ILE A 190 -1.97 4.14 -5.18
C ILE A 190 -2.43 4.11 -3.73
N GLY A 191 -3.74 4.03 -3.51
CA GLY A 191 -4.37 3.93 -2.19
C GLY A 191 -5.43 4.99 -1.95
N GLY A 192 -5.80 5.20 -0.70
CA GLY A 192 -6.73 6.26 -0.30
C GLY A 192 -6.05 7.63 -0.30
N PHE A 193 -6.74 8.65 -0.82
CA PHE A 193 -6.24 10.03 -0.91
C PHE A 193 -6.98 11.01 -0.01
N HIS A 194 -7.94 10.52 0.76
CA HIS A 194 -8.79 11.28 1.70
C HIS A 194 -9.47 12.51 1.08
N LEU A 195 -10.05 12.31 -0.11
CA LEU A 195 -10.63 13.38 -0.91
C LEU A 195 -12.16 13.38 -0.93
N PHE A 196 -12.78 12.42 -0.24
CA PHE A 196 -14.24 12.38 -0.10
C PHE A 196 -14.76 13.69 0.52
N GLY A 197 -15.78 14.27 -0.10
CA GLY A 197 -16.39 15.52 0.38
C GLY A 197 -15.70 16.81 -0.08
N ARG A 198 -14.53 16.76 -0.74
CA ARG A 198 -13.88 17.94 -1.29
C ARG A 198 -14.68 18.58 -2.42
N SER A 199 -14.57 19.90 -2.56
CA SER A 199 -15.11 20.63 -3.69
C SER A 199 -14.36 20.29 -4.99
N GLU A 200 -14.97 20.54 -6.13
CA GLU A 200 -14.35 20.29 -7.42
C GLU A 200 -13.06 21.11 -7.59
N LYS A 201 -13.09 22.39 -7.19
CA LYS A 201 -11.91 23.25 -7.23
C LYS A 201 -10.75 22.72 -6.40
N GLU A 202 -10.98 22.26 -5.15
CA GLU A 202 -9.93 21.68 -4.33
C GLU A 202 -9.35 20.41 -4.98
N LEU A 203 -10.19 19.61 -5.64
CA LEU A 203 -9.75 18.41 -6.34
C LEU A 203 -8.91 18.77 -7.59
N GLU A 204 -9.29 19.78 -8.34
CA GLU A 204 -8.52 20.29 -9.48
C GLU A 204 -7.17 20.85 -9.04
N ASP A 205 -7.12 21.61 -7.94
CA ASP A 205 -5.89 22.14 -7.38
C ASP A 205 -4.95 20.99 -6.93
N ILE A 206 -5.47 19.94 -6.29
CA ILE A 206 -4.71 18.74 -5.92
C ILE A 206 -4.18 18.00 -7.16
N ILE A 207 -5.01 17.84 -8.18
CA ILE A 207 -4.60 17.19 -9.44
C ILE A 207 -3.48 17.99 -10.12
N GLN A 208 -3.56 19.31 -10.09
CA GLN A 208 -2.52 20.18 -10.61
C GLN A 208 -1.20 19.97 -9.86
N GLU A 209 -1.23 19.93 -8.52
CA GLU A 209 -0.04 19.66 -7.71
C GLU A 209 0.56 18.26 -8.00
N PHE A 210 -0.26 17.24 -8.26
CA PHE A 210 0.22 15.92 -8.70
C PHE A 210 0.97 16.01 -10.04
N LYS A 211 0.45 16.78 -11.00
CA LYS A 211 1.11 17.02 -12.29
C LYS A 211 2.44 17.76 -12.11
N GLU A 212 2.48 18.79 -11.27
CA GLU A 212 3.70 19.56 -10.96
C GLU A 212 4.77 18.71 -10.26
N LEU A 213 4.36 17.76 -9.41
CA LEU A 213 5.27 16.78 -8.80
C LEU A 213 5.74 15.69 -9.77
N GLY A 214 5.24 15.69 -11.01
CA GLY A 214 5.60 14.73 -12.04
C GLY A 214 5.07 13.32 -11.78
N VAL A 215 3.89 13.19 -11.12
CA VAL A 215 3.23 11.90 -10.94
C VAL A 215 2.76 11.37 -12.28
N GLU A 216 3.26 10.20 -12.70
CA GLU A 216 2.94 9.62 -14.01
C GLU A 216 1.60 8.88 -14.00
N LYS A 217 1.36 8.04 -12.99
CA LYS A 217 0.15 7.20 -12.87
C LYS A 217 -0.51 7.37 -11.52
N VAL A 218 -1.84 7.21 -11.51
CA VAL A 218 -2.63 7.32 -10.29
C VAL A 218 -3.65 6.19 -10.18
N CYS A 219 -3.85 5.71 -8.97
CA CYS A 219 -4.85 4.70 -8.63
C CYS A 219 -5.57 5.12 -7.33
N PRO A 220 -6.44 6.15 -7.38
CA PRO A 220 -7.19 6.58 -6.19
C PRO A 220 -8.21 5.52 -5.79
N CYS A 221 -8.11 5.05 -4.55
CA CYS A 221 -8.88 3.98 -3.93
C CYS A 221 -9.66 4.49 -2.71
N HIS A 222 -10.44 3.64 -2.11
CA HIS A 222 -11.02 3.74 -0.77
C HIS A 222 -11.64 5.11 -0.47
N CYS A 223 -11.08 5.88 0.46
CA CYS A 223 -11.57 7.18 0.92
C CYS A 223 -11.34 8.34 -0.08
N SER A 224 -10.84 8.07 -1.29
CA SER A 224 -10.71 9.09 -2.34
C SER A 224 -12.06 9.62 -2.81
N GLY A 225 -13.09 8.75 -2.89
CA GLY A 225 -14.44 9.10 -3.29
C GLY A 225 -14.64 9.23 -4.81
N GLU A 226 -15.88 9.01 -5.25
CA GLU A 226 -16.26 8.94 -6.68
C GLU A 226 -15.95 10.22 -7.46
N LYS A 227 -16.19 11.39 -6.85
CA LYS A 227 -15.95 12.67 -7.52
C LYS A 227 -14.45 12.83 -7.84
N ALA A 228 -13.59 12.57 -6.86
CA ALA A 228 -12.14 12.62 -7.06
C ALA A 228 -11.68 11.60 -8.11
N ARG A 229 -12.14 10.35 -8.03
CA ARG A 229 -11.81 9.30 -9.01
C ARG A 229 -12.13 9.75 -10.44
N ARG A 230 -13.33 10.29 -10.71
CA ARG A 230 -13.71 10.80 -12.03
C ARG A 230 -12.83 11.97 -12.52
N LEU A 231 -12.48 12.89 -11.64
CA LEU A 231 -11.60 14.01 -12.02
C LEU A 231 -10.17 13.55 -12.29
N PHE A 232 -9.63 12.63 -11.48
CA PHE A 232 -8.33 12.01 -11.76
C PHE A 232 -8.36 11.21 -13.07
N GLU A 233 -9.42 10.44 -13.34
CA GLU A 233 -9.60 9.72 -14.61
C GLU A 233 -9.58 10.67 -15.81
N LYS A 234 -10.35 11.76 -15.74
CA LYS A 234 -10.36 12.82 -16.78
C LYS A 234 -8.97 13.43 -17.00
N ALA A 235 -8.23 13.69 -15.91
CA ALA A 235 -6.93 14.37 -15.96
C ALA A 235 -5.77 13.47 -16.37
N TYR A 236 -5.82 12.16 -16.07
CA TYR A 236 -4.75 11.20 -16.32
C TYR A 236 -5.04 10.28 -17.52
N GLY A 237 -6.29 10.14 -17.97
CA GLY A 237 -6.66 9.31 -19.12
C GLY A 237 -6.12 7.89 -19.00
N LYS A 238 -5.27 7.47 -19.95
CA LYS A 238 -4.66 6.11 -19.96
C LYS A 238 -3.74 5.80 -18.76
N ASP A 239 -3.30 6.83 -18.05
CA ASP A 239 -2.43 6.70 -16.88
C ASP A 239 -3.22 6.71 -15.55
N TYR A 240 -4.54 6.79 -15.63
CA TYR A 240 -5.45 6.47 -14.53
C TYR A 240 -5.68 4.97 -14.44
N LEU A 241 -5.52 4.41 -13.25
CA LEU A 241 -5.78 3.00 -12.97
C LEU A 241 -7.09 2.89 -12.15
N ALA A 242 -8.08 2.22 -12.70
CA ALA A 242 -9.36 1.99 -12.04
C ALA A 242 -9.22 0.91 -10.94
N GLY A 243 -8.68 1.31 -9.78
CA GLY A 243 -8.49 0.43 -8.62
C GLY A 243 -9.80 -0.10 -8.05
N GLY A 244 -9.69 -1.20 -7.29
CA GLY A 244 -10.77 -1.90 -6.61
C GLY A 244 -10.34 -3.31 -6.21
N ALA A 245 -11.09 -3.96 -5.33
CA ALA A 245 -10.79 -5.32 -4.88
C ALA A 245 -10.61 -6.28 -6.08
N GLY A 246 -9.47 -6.95 -6.14
CA GLY A 246 -9.05 -7.83 -7.23
C GLY A 246 -8.27 -7.13 -8.37
N PHE A 247 -8.09 -5.81 -8.35
CA PHE A 247 -7.21 -5.14 -9.30
C PHE A 247 -5.76 -5.56 -9.07
N SER A 248 -5.04 -5.87 -10.15
CA SER A 248 -3.61 -6.21 -10.10
C SER A 248 -2.82 -5.40 -11.12
N PHE A 249 -1.65 -4.93 -10.72
CA PHE A 249 -0.72 -4.19 -11.56
C PHE A 249 0.70 -4.69 -11.35
N THR A 250 1.41 -4.97 -12.45
CA THR A 250 2.79 -5.46 -12.42
C THR A 250 3.75 -4.39 -12.94
N ILE A 251 4.81 -4.13 -12.18
CA ILE A 251 5.89 -3.19 -12.49
C ILE A 251 7.17 -4.01 -12.65
N LYS A 252 7.85 -3.83 -13.78
CA LYS A 252 9.06 -4.58 -14.13
C LYS A 252 10.32 -3.74 -13.95
#